data_2cee4f8d38e7fd6f26f8e12ff8b36b48
#
_entry.id   2cee4f8d38e7fd6f26f8e12ff8b36b48
#
_cell.length_a   1.000
_cell.length_b   1.000
_cell.length_c   1.000
_cell.angle_alpha   90.00
_cell.angle_beta   90.00
_cell.angle_gamma   90.00
#
_symmetry.space_group_name_H-M   'P 1'
#
loop_
_entity.id
_entity.type
_entity.pdbx_description
1 polymer ?
#
loop_
_entity_poly.entity_id
_entity_poly.type
_entity_poly.pdbx_seq_one_letter_code
_entity_poly.pdbx_strand_id
1 'polypeptide(L)'
;MSARNNLKLAVHATELKTARYAVEAGANILVHSVDDEIIPDDFVKKLKEKNVTYIPTLIVARNYAKTFSGQLPHHAQDLMWANAWAYGTLTDIESMDTTALPQGIKWFRKNGIPKFYDRIDSVMRVNLKKLVNAGVNVATGTDAGNIGTFHASSYIQELEAMKKAALSNADLLRASTINAAVGFGIDDKVGALEKGKIADILVLQKNPLESVTNLNSVELIFKDGTMIKVDTLLNESPEEVVQRQLNAYNARNIDLFIATYSEDIEIYDSKGKLLMKGHDQMRKGYADFFKNVTNLYCEIENRIVINNKVIDKEKVRAGKETIHGVAIYEVEAGKIKKVTFVD
;
A
#
# COMPACT_ATOMS: atom_id res chain seq x y z
N MET A 1 1.62 14.39 31.47
CA MET A 1 1.84 15.51 30.52
C MET A 1 0.69 15.64 29.52
N SER A 2 0.22 14.57 28.86
CA SER A 2 -0.91 14.59 27.93
C SER A 2 -2.21 15.12 28.53
N ALA A 3 -2.61 14.61 29.68
CA ALA A 3 -3.83 15.05 30.38
C ALA A 3 -3.85 16.56 30.72
N ARG A 4 -2.68 17.16 31.00
CA ARG A 4 -2.57 18.60 31.30
C ARG A 4 -2.79 19.47 30.06
N ASN A 5 -2.61 18.92 28.85
CA ASN A 5 -2.74 19.63 27.58
C ASN A 5 -3.99 19.19 26.80
N ASN A 6 -4.87 18.42 27.41
CA ASN A 6 -6.08 17.84 26.76
C ASN A 6 -5.76 17.04 25.48
N LEU A 7 -4.61 16.34 25.46
CA LEU A 7 -4.19 15.50 24.35
C LEU A 7 -4.55 14.05 24.58
N LYS A 8 -5.01 13.38 23.55
CA LYS A 8 -5.19 11.92 23.55
C LYS A 8 -3.83 11.24 23.52
N LEU A 9 -3.66 10.18 24.34
CA LEU A 9 -2.44 9.37 24.38
C LEU A 9 -2.65 8.10 23.56
N ALA A 10 -1.95 8.01 22.42
CA ALA A 10 -1.87 6.80 21.62
C ALA A 10 -0.57 6.05 21.94
N VAL A 11 -0.65 4.76 22.21
CA VAL A 11 0.49 3.95 22.64
C VAL A 11 0.64 2.73 21.76
N HIS A 12 1.84 2.54 21.20
CA HIS A 12 2.26 1.31 20.54
C HIS A 12 2.41 0.19 21.59
N ALA A 13 1.66 -0.92 21.44
CA ALA A 13 1.72 -2.05 22.35
C ALA A 13 1.31 -3.35 21.64
N THR A 14 2.28 -4.23 21.37
CA THR A 14 2.05 -5.52 20.71
C THR A 14 1.97 -6.69 21.70
N GLU A 15 2.45 -6.50 22.94
CA GLU A 15 2.37 -7.52 23.99
C GLU A 15 1.26 -7.18 24.99
N LEU A 16 0.56 -8.20 25.50
CA LEU A 16 -0.50 -8.03 26.51
C LEU A 16 -0.02 -7.25 27.73
N LYS A 17 1.21 -7.54 28.18
CA LYS A 17 1.81 -6.88 29.35
C LYS A 17 1.98 -5.38 29.11
N THR A 18 2.54 -4.98 27.96
CA THR A 18 2.76 -3.59 27.60
C THR A 18 1.44 -2.85 27.37
N ALA A 19 0.45 -3.51 26.75
CA ALA A 19 -0.90 -2.97 26.57
C ALA A 19 -1.58 -2.68 27.92
N ARG A 20 -1.44 -3.57 28.91
CA ARG A 20 -1.94 -3.34 30.27
C ARG A 20 -1.31 -2.11 30.91
N TYR A 21 0.01 -1.99 30.85
CA TYR A 21 0.73 -0.84 31.40
C TYR A 21 0.31 0.47 30.72
N ALA A 22 0.17 0.46 29.40
CA ALA A 22 -0.28 1.61 28.65
C ALA A 22 -1.67 2.11 29.12
N VAL A 23 -2.62 1.19 29.28
CA VAL A 23 -3.99 1.51 29.73
C VAL A 23 -4.01 1.97 31.20
N GLU A 24 -3.16 1.42 32.06
CA GLU A 24 -3.00 1.87 33.42
C GLU A 24 -2.41 3.28 33.50
N ALA A 25 -1.45 3.57 32.63
CA ALA A 25 -0.84 4.89 32.50
C ALA A 25 -1.77 5.94 31.83
N GLY A 26 -2.98 5.54 31.40
CA GLY A 26 -3.97 6.45 30.85
C GLY A 26 -3.99 6.56 29.32
N ALA A 27 -3.54 5.54 28.60
CA ALA A 27 -3.67 5.47 27.15
C ALA A 27 -5.15 5.55 26.76
N ASN A 28 -5.46 6.42 25.79
CA ASN A 28 -6.77 6.54 25.17
C ASN A 28 -6.91 5.66 23.94
N ILE A 29 -5.79 5.38 23.28
CA ILE A 29 -5.70 4.60 22.05
C ILE A 29 -4.58 3.58 22.20
N LEU A 30 -4.86 2.31 21.95
CA LEU A 30 -3.85 1.27 21.74
C LEU A 30 -3.66 1.08 20.25
N VAL A 31 -2.42 1.21 19.80
CA VAL A 31 -2.01 1.00 18.41
C VAL A 31 -1.26 -0.31 18.32
N HIS A 32 -1.58 -1.09 17.32
CA HIS A 32 -1.22 -2.47 17.04
C HIS A 32 -2.03 -3.48 17.86
N SER A 33 -2.07 -4.68 17.32
CA SER A 33 -2.70 -5.80 18.00
C SER A 33 -1.78 -6.39 19.04
N VAL A 34 -2.37 -6.81 20.16
CA VAL A 34 -1.73 -7.79 21.05
C VAL A 34 -1.61 -9.09 20.27
N ASP A 35 -0.40 -9.57 20.07
CA ASP A 35 -0.04 -10.68 19.18
C ASP A 35 0.65 -11.87 19.89
N ASP A 36 1.04 -11.68 21.15
CA ASP A 36 1.70 -12.68 21.99
C ASP A 36 0.71 -13.62 22.69
N GLU A 37 -0.43 -13.10 23.18
CA GLU A 37 -1.41 -13.83 24.00
C GLU A 37 -2.86 -13.44 23.65
N ILE A 38 -3.80 -14.34 23.99
CA ILE A 38 -5.23 -14.01 23.92
C ILE A 38 -5.58 -13.06 25.06
N ILE A 39 -6.16 -11.92 24.70
CA ILE A 39 -6.60 -10.89 25.65
C ILE A 39 -7.64 -11.49 26.61
N PRO A 40 -7.38 -11.51 27.94
CA PRO A 40 -8.33 -12.06 28.92
C PRO A 40 -9.52 -11.11 29.17
N ASP A 41 -10.62 -11.65 29.71
CA ASP A 41 -11.90 -10.94 29.85
C ASP A 41 -11.82 -9.72 30.77
N ASP A 42 -11.00 -9.79 31.82
CA ASP A 42 -10.76 -8.68 32.74
C ASP A 42 -10.16 -7.46 32.01
N PHE A 43 -9.24 -7.72 31.08
CA PHE A 43 -8.64 -6.64 30.31
C PHE A 43 -9.57 -6.11 29.20
N VAL A 44 -10.37 -6.98 28.56
CA VAL A 44 -11.43 -6.55 27.64
C VAL A 44 -12.41 -5.61 28.36
N LYS A 45 -12.85 -5.98 29.58
CA LYS A 45 -13.74 -5.16 30.42
C LYS A 45 -13.07 -3.81 30.72
N LYS A 46 -11.78 -3.81 31.09
CA LYS A 46 -11.03 -2.59 31.39
C LYS A 46 -10.90 -1.65 30.19
N LEU A 47 -10.66 -2.18 28.98
CA LEU A 47 -10.61 -1.41 27.74
C LEU A 47 -11.95 -0.70 27.48
N LYS A 48 -13.07 -1.41 27.68
CA LYS A 48 -14.41 -0.86 27.51
C LYS A 48 -14.74 0.20 28.56
N GLU A 49 -14.49 -0.07 29.84
CA GLU A 49 -14.75 0.86 30.96
C GLU A 49 -13.95 2.16 30.84
N LYS A 50 -12.73 2.09 30.30
CA LYS A 50 -11.87 3.25 30.08
C LYS A 50 -12.08 3.92 28.72
N ASN A 51 -13.04 3.43 27.92
CA ASN A 51 -13.30 3.91 26.53
C ASN A 51 -12.03 3.95 25.67
N VAL A 52 -11.19 2.92 25.79
CA VAL A 52 -9.96 2.82 24.98
C VAL A 52 -10.33 2.42 23.55
N THR A 53 -9.80 3.15 22.58
CA THR A 53 -9.91 2.80 21.17
C THR A 53 -8.78 1.84 20.79
N TYR A 54 -9.12 0.78 20.08
CA TYR A 54 -8.15 -0.23 19.62
C TYR A 54 -7.96 -0.14 18.10
N ILE A 55 -6.72 0.04 17.65
CA ILE A 55 -6.34 0.12 16.23
C ILE A 55 -5.44 -1.06 15.89
N PRO A 56 -5.92 -2.11 15.19
CA PRO A 56 -5.27 -3.42 15.14
C PRO A 56 -4.02 -3.50 14.27
N THR A 57 -3.94 -2.79 13.14
CA THR A 57 -2.83 -2.87 12.15
C THR A 57 -2.38 -4.30 11.84
N LEU A 58 -3.31 -5.16 11.44
CA LEU A 58 -3.12 -6.63 11.33
C LEU A 58 -2.06 -7.03 10.30
N ILE A 59 -1.87 -6.21 9.25
CA ILE A 59 -1.06 -6.60 8.08
C ILE A 59 0.44 -6.33 8.26
N VAL A 60 0.82 -5.45 9.18
CA VAL A 60 2.19 -4.90 9.28
C VAL A 60 3.23 -5.98 9.45
N ALA A 61 3.12 -6.81 10.49
CA ALA A 61 4.11 -7.84 10.79
C ALA A 61 4.30 -8.83 9.63
N ARG A 62 3.19 -9.25 9.00
CA ARG A 62 3.23 -10.16 7.85
C ARG A 62 3.85 -9.50 6.62
N ASN A 63 3.63 -8.21 6.39
CA ASN A 63 4.18 -7.49 5.25
C ASN A 63 5.70 -7.30 5.36
N TYR A 64 6.24 -7.10 6.57
CA TYR A 64 7.69 -7.19 6.80
C TYR A 64 8.26 -8.53 6.32
N ALA A 65 7.64 -9.63 6.77
CA ALA A 65 8.11 -10.97 6.43
C ALA A 65 8.01 -11.26 4.92
N LYS A 66 6.92 -10.83 4.26
CA LYS A 66 6.75 -10.94 2.80
C LYS A 66 7.83 -10.18 2.05
N THR A 67 8.08 -8.92 2.42
CA THR A 67 9.11 -8.09 1.79
C THR A 67 10.49 -8.70 1.93
N PHE A 68 10.88 -9.08 3.14
CA PHE A 68 12.22 -9.67 3.38
C PHE A 68 12.39 -11.05 2.73
N SER A 69 11.32 -11.82 2.55
CA SER A 69 11.38 -13.09 1.83
C SER A 69 11.31 -12.94 0.31
N GLY A 70 11.10 -11.71 -0.22
CA GLY A 70 10.85 -11.47 -1.64
C GLY A 70 9.55 -12.10 -2.11
N GLN A 71 8.51 -12.05 -1.30
CA GLN A 71 7.18 -12.58 -1.58
C GLN A 71 6.09 -11.51 -1.41
N LEU A 72 6.46 -10.24 -1.55
CA LEU A 72 5.50 -9.14 -1.49
C LEU A 72 4.62 -9.18 -2.75
N PRO A 73 3.28 -9.32 -2.61
CA PRO A 73 2.41 -9.36 -3.78
C PRO A 73 2.41 -8.02 -4.53
N HIS A 74 2.43 -8.09 -5.85
CA HIS A 74 2.29 -6.93 -6.73
C HIS A 74 0.80 -6.56 -6.89
N HIS A 75 0.22 -5.88 -5.90
CA HIS A 75 -1.16 -5.42 -6.01
C HIS A 75 -1.30 -4.30 -7.04
N ALA A 76 -2.35 -4.36 -7.85
CA ALA A 76 -2.61 -3.32 -8.85
C ALA A 76 -2.72 -1.91 -8.23
N GLN A 77 -3.32 -1.81 -7.03
CA GLN A 77 -3.43 -0.55 -6.30
C GLN A 77 -2.06 0.04 -5.92
N ASP A 78 -1.09 -0.82 -5.57
CA ASP A 78 0.26 -0.34 -5.26
C ASP A 78 0.96 0.18 -6.51
N LEU A 79 0.86 -0.56 -7.62
CA LEU A 79 1.38 -0.13 -8.91
C LEU A 79 0.75 1.18 -9.41
N MET A 80 -0.54 1.42 -9.09
CA MET A 80 -1.27 2.62 -9.50
C MET A 80 -1.03 3.83 -8.59
N TRP A 81 -1.02 3.62 -7.26
CA TRP A 81 -1.20 4.70 -6.29
C TRP A 81 -0.09 4.84 -5.25
N ALA A 82 0.71 3.79 -5.00
CA ALA A 82 1.83 3.93 -4.09
C ALA A 82 2.89 4.88 -4.67
N ASN A 83 3.68 5.51 -3.80
CA ASN A 83 4.86 6.23 -4.26
C ASN A 83 5.75 5.29 -5.07
N ALA A 84 6.07 5.67 -6.31
CA ALA A 84 6.74 4.80 -7.28
C ALA A 84 8.13 4.34 -6.79
N TRP A 85 8.87 5.22 -6.09
CA TRP A 85 10.18 4.90 -5.52
C TRP A 85 10.09 3.96 -4.33
N ALA A 86 9.17 4.24 -3.40
CA ALA A 86 8.98 3.38 -2.23
C ALA A 86 8.58 1.96 -2.65
N TYR A 87 7.70 1.84 -3.64
CA TYR A 87 7.29 0.55 -4.19
C TYR A 87 8.47 -0.18 -4.84
N GLY A 88 9.18 0.46 -5.78
CA GLY A 88 10.32 -0.14 -6.48
C GLY A 88 11.40 -0.62 -5.51
N THR A 89 11.82 0.24 -4.59
CA THR A 89 12.86 -0.09 -3.60
C THR A 89 12.54 -1.34 -2.77
N LEU A 90 11.27 -1.54 -2.39
CA LEU A 90 10.87 -2.69 -1.58
C LEU A 90 10.68 -3.97 -2.41
N THR A 91 10.26 -3.84 -3.67
CA THR A 91 10.09 -4.98 -4.57
C THR A 91 11.40 -5.43 -5.21
N ASP A 92 12.37 -4.53 -5.39
CA ASP A 92 13.70 -4.85 -5.92
C ASP A 92 14.43 -5.92 -5.10
N ILE A 93 14.13 -6.05 -3.80
CA ILE A 93 14.66 -7.11 -2.92
C ILE A 93 14.46 -8.50 -3.55
N GLU A 94 13.38 -8.72 -4.28
CA GLU A 94 13.09 -10.01 -4.96
C GLU A 94 14.16 -10.40 -6.00
N SER A 95 14.74 -9.40 -6.64
CA SER A 95 15.67 -9.55 -7.76
C SER A 95 17.12 -9.24 -7.42
N MET A 96 17.39 -8.68 -6.24
CA MET A 96 18.76 -8.37 -5.79
C MET A 96 19.61 -9.62 -5.60
N ASP A 97 20.91 -9.48 -5.90
CA ASP A 97 21.90 -10.50 -5.55
C ASP A 97 21.93 -10.75 -4.04
N THR A 98 21.69 -11.99 -3.66
CA THR A 98 21.65 -12.38 -2.25
C THR A 98 22.96 -12.09 -1.51
N THR A 99 24.11 -12.01 -2.21
CA THR A 99 25.39 -11.68 -1.59
C THR A 99 25.43 -10.26 -1.03
N ALA A 100 24.70 -9.32 -1.65
CA ALA A 100 24.60 -7.92 -1.23
C ALA A 100 23.60 -7.68 -0.09
N LEU A 101 22.72 -8.63 0.21
CA LEU A 101 21.67 -8.45 1.21
C LEU A 101 22.21 -8.57 2.65
N PRO A 102 21.64 -7.85 3.64
CA PRO A 102 21.90 -8.06 5.06
C PRO A 102 21.56 -9.50 5.52
N GLN A 103 22.25 -9.99 6.54
CA GLN A 103 22.11 -11.38 7.01
C GLN A 103 20.67 -11.75 7.38
N GLY A 104 19.92 -10.85 8.03
CA GLY A 104 18.52 -11.08 8.37
C GLY A 104 17.65 -11.29 7.11
N ILE A 105 17.84 -10.49 6.07
CA ILE A 105 17.10 -10.63 4.81
C ILE A 105 17.53 -11.92 4.07
N LYS A 106 18.83 -12.24 4.04
CA LYS A 106 19.33 -13.52 3.51
C LYS A 106 18.63 -14.71 4.15
N TRP A 107 18.42 -14.65 5.46
CA TRP A 107 17.73 -15.70 6.18
C TRP A 107 16.28 -15.87 5.71
N PHE A 108 15.53 -14.75 5.59
CA PHE A 108 14.15 -14.77 5.06
C PHE A 108 14.08 -15.23 3.60
N ARG A 109 15.01 -14.77 2.76
CA ARG A 109 15.09 -15.21 1.34
C ARG A 109 15.30 -16.70 1.23
N LYS A 110 16.12 -17.30 2.10
CA LYS A 110 16.42 -18.73 2.11
C LYS A 110 15.29 -19.57 2.69
N ASN A 111 14.68 -19.12 3.79
CA ASN A 111 13.75 -19.94 4.59
C ASN A 111 12.28 -19.59 4.38
N GLY A 112 11.98 -18.49 3.66
CA GLY A 112 10.62 -17.98 3.49
C GLY A 112 10.05 -17.37 4.77
N ILE A 113 8.72 -17.23 4.81
CA ILE A 113 8.02 -16.66 5.95
C ILE A 113 7.92 -17.71 7.06
N PRO A 114 8.46 -17.43 8.26
CA PRO A 114 8.39 -18.38 9.39
C PRO A 114 6.97 -18.69 9.83
N LYS A 115 6.70 -19.95 10.18
CA LYS A 115 5.37 -20.40 10.62
C LYS A 115 4.84 -19.70 11.88
N PHE A 116 5.71 -19.09 12.70
CA PHE A 116 5.24 -18.36 13.87
C PHE A 116 4.36 -17.15 13.51
N TYR A 117 4.49 -16.59 12.29
CA TYR A 117 3.58 -15.54 11.80
C TYR A 117 2.13 -16.03 11.67
N ASP A 118 1.91 -17.34 11.41
CA ASP A 118 0.55 -17.91 11.37
C ASP A 118 -0.10 -17.90 12.77
N ARG A 119 0.72 -18.14 13.83
CA ARG A 119 0.26 -18.00 15.20
C ARG A 119 -0.07 -16.54 15.53
N ILE A 120 0.83 -15.61 15.21
CA ILE A 120 0.62 -14.17 15.42
C ILE A 120 -0.68 -13.73 14.77
N ASP A 121 -0.88 -14.01 13.48
CA ASP A 121 -2.10 -13.65 12.74
C ASP A 121 -3.36 -14.28 13.38
N SER A 122 -3.24 -15.51 13.91
CA SER A 122 -4.35 -16.18 14.59
C SER A 122 -4.71 -15.49 15.89
N VAL A 123 -3.71 -15.18 16.73
CA VAL A 123 -3.91 -14.48 18.02
C VAL A 123 -4.53 -13.11 17.77
N MET A 124 -4.00 -12.32 16.86
CA MET A 124 -4.52 -10.99 16.52
C MET A 124 -5.98 -11.05 16.06
N ARG A 125 -6.36 -12.01 15.20
CA ARG A 125 -7.74 -12.16 14.73
C ARG A 125 -8.70 -12.57 15.84
N VAL A 126 -8.28 -13.50 16.73
CA VAL A 126 -9.10 -13.90 17.87
C VAL A 126 -9.31 -12.73 18.82
N ASN A 127 -8.26 -11.97 19.11
CA ASN A 127 -8.31 -10.79 19.95
C ASN A 127 -9.24 -9.73 19.37
N LEU A 128 -9.09 -9.41 18.08
CA LEU A 128 -9.94 -8.43 17.41
C LEU A 128 -11.42 -8.82 17.46
N LYS A 129 -11.74 -10.09 17.13
CA LYS A 129 -13.12 -10.59 17.22
C LYS A 129 -13.69 -10.49 18.64
N LYS A 130 -12.89 -10.84 19.65
CA LYS A 130 -13.28 -10.74 21.05
C LYS A 130 -13.60 -9.31 21.47
N LEU A 131 -12.73 -8.35 21.08
CA LEU A 131 -12.90 -6.94 21.41
C LEU A 131 -14.15 -6.35 20.74
N VAL A 132 -14.38 -6.65 19.46
CA VAL A 132 -15.58 -6.21 18.72
C VAL A 132 -16.85 -6.77 19.37
N ASN A 133 -16.88 -8.07 19.67
CA ASN A 133 -18.04 -8.71 20.31
C ASN A 133 -18.34 -8.14 21.71
N ALA A 134 -17.34 -7.68 22.42
CA ALA A 134 -17.49 -7.02 23.71
C ALA A 134 -17.91 -5.56 23.62
N GLY A 135 -17.93 -4.98 22.40
CA GLY A 135 -18.27 -3.58 22.17
C GLY A 135 -17.17 -2.59 22.58
N VAL A 136 -15.89 -3.03 22.50
CA VAL A 136 -14.75 -2.11 22.57
C VAL A 136 -14.73 -1.29 21.28
N ASN A 137 -14.43 0.00 21.38
CA ASN A 137 -14.30 0.86 20.20
C ASN A 137 -13.10 0.43 19.37
N VAL A 138 -13.33 -0.06 18.15
CA VAL A 138 -12.29 -0.46 17.20
C VAL A 138 -12.29 0.51 16.04
N ALA A 139 -11.12 1.04 15.70
CA ALA A 139 -10.90 1.87 14.52
C ALA A 139 -9.88 1.22 13.58
N THR A 140 -9.90 1.61 12.30
CA THR A 140 -8.94 1.13 11.31
C THR A 140 -7.63 1.88 11.40
N GLY A 141 -6.53 1.21 11.08
CA GLY A 141 -5.21 1.78 10.89
C GLY A 141 -4.28 0.78 10.23
N THR A 142 -3.38 1.24 9.38
CA THR A 142 -2.52 0.39 8.56
C THR A 142 -1.06 0.45 8.92
N ASP A 143 -0.65 1.49 9.66
CA ASP A 143 0.76 1.82 9.87
C ASP A 143 1.52 1.96 8.53
N ALA A 144 0.84 2.58 7.53
CA ALA A 144 1.41 2.80 6.21
C ALA A 144 2.68 3.67 6.29
N GLY A 145 3.65 3.35 5.44
CA GLY A 145 5.03 3.86 5.50
C GLY A 145 5.99 2.86 6.11
N ASN A 146 5.50 1.79 6.73
CA ASN A 146 6.31 0.65 7.14
C ASN A 146 6.65 -0.27 5.96
N ILE A 147 7.66 -1.13 6.18
CA ILE A 147 8.17 -2.05 5.15
C ILE A 147 7.05 -2.95 4.62
N GLY A 148 6.78 -2.86 3.32
CA GLY A 148 5.74 -3.61 2.64
C GLY A 148 4.31 -3.13 2.88
N THR A 149 4.12 -2.03 3.63
CA THR A 149 2.81 -1.45 3.94
C THR A 149 2.69 -0.07 3.28
N PHE A 150 2.17 -0.03 2.06
CA PHE A 150 2.09 1.19 1.26
C PHE A 150 0.90 2.08 1.60
N HIS A 151 1.01 3.38 1.38
CA HIS A 151 -0.06 4.37 1.57
C HIS A 151 -1.28 4.19 0.63
N ALA A 152 -1.24 3.24 -0.28
CA ALA A 152 -2.34 2.96 -1.22
C ALA A 152 -3.13 1.71 -0.83
N SER A 153 -2.65 0.54 -1.25
CA SER A 153 -3.37 -0.73 -1.09
C SER A 153 -3.49 -1.22 0.35
N SER A 154 -2.59 -0.79 1.24
CA SER A 154 -2.56 -1.28 2.62
C SER A 154 -3.89 -1.04 3.36
N TYR A 155 -4.62 0.02 3.02
CA TYR A 155 -5.89 0.28 3.65
C TYR A 155 -6.92 -0.81 3.34
N ILE A 156 -7.07 -1.18 2.08
CA ILE A 156 -7.98 -2.27 1.67
C ILE A 156 -7.49 -3.62 2.22
N GLN A 157 -6.17 -3.86 2.21
CA GLN A 157 -5.60 -5.08 2.79
C GLN A 157 -5.92 -5.21 4.29
N GLU A 158 -5.84 -4.12 5.05
CA GLU A 158 -6.20 -4.11 6.48
C GLU A 158 -7.70 -4.40 6.66
N LEU A 159 -8.57 -3.76 5.89
CA LEU A 159 -10.01 -4.03 5.95
C LEU A 159 -10.33 -5.49 5.61
N GLU A 160 -9.66 -6.07 4.62
CA GLU A 160 -9.82 -7.50 4.29
C GLU A 160 -9.30 -8.41 5.43
N ALA A 161 -8.20 -8.03 6.08
CA ALA A 161 -7.68 -8.76 7.25
C ALA A 161 -8.66 -8.68 8.43
N MET A 162 -9.22 -7.50 8.71
CA MET A 162 -10.27 -7.31 9.74
C MET A 162 -11.55 -8.08 9.39
N LYS A 163 -11.94 -8.16 8.12
CA LYS A 163 -13.05 -8.98 7.66
C LYS A 163 -12.84 -10.48 7.94
N LYS A 164 -11.60 -10.98 7.76
CA LYS A 164 -11.23 -12.36 8.11
C LYS A 164 -11.32 -12.62 9.62
N ALA A 165 -11.28 -11.59 10.46
CA ALA A 165 -11.58 -11.64 11.89
C ALA A 165 -13.08 -11.53 12.21
N ALA A 166 -13.95 -11.67 11.20
CA ALA A 166 -15.41 -11.70 11.27
C ALA A 166 -16.11 -10.35 11.53
N LEU A 167 -15.49 -9.23 11.15
CA LEU A 167 -16.20 -7.95 11.05
C LEU A 167 -17.07 -7.92 9.79
N SER A 168 -18.28 -7.38 9.90
CA SER A 168 -19.14 -7.12 8.73
C SER A 168 -18.60 -5.90 7.93
N ASN A 169 -19.01 -5.77 6.67
CA ASN A 169 -18.66 -4.57 5.89
C ASN A 169 -19.16 -3.28 6.57
N ALA A 170 -20.33 -3.33 7.23
CA ALA A 170 -20.86 -2.20 7.99
C ALA A 170 -19.96 -1.85 9.19
N ASP A 171 -19.47 -2.84 9.94
CA ASP A 171 -18.55 -2.63 11.06
C ASP A 171 -17.22 -2.04 10.57
N LEU A 172 -16.72 -2.49 9.41
CA LEU A 172 -15.50 -1.95 8.79
C LEU A 172 -15.67 -0.49 8.40
N LEU A 173 -16.82 -0.12 7.80
CA LEU A 173 -17.12 1.27 7.48
C LEU A 173 -17.21 2.15 8.74
N ARG A 174 -17.86 1.65 9.80
CA ARG A 174 -17.91 2.35 11.09
C ARG A 174 -16.53 2.51 11.72
N ALA A 175 -15.70 1.45 11.68
CA ALA A 175 -14.34 1.50 12.17
C ALA A 175 -13.47 2.51 11.40
N SER A 176 -13.77 2.69 10.12
CA SER A 176 -13.07 3.63 9.22
C SER A 176 -13.56 5.08 9.32
N THR A 177 -14.66 5.33 10.03
CA THR A 177 -15.31 6.65 10.09
C THR A 177 -15.62 7.05 11.52
N ILE A 178 -16.83 6.79 11.99
CA ILE A 178 -17.30 7.30 13.28
C ILE A 178 -16.49 6.77 14.47
N ASN A 179 -16.08 5.49 14.44
CA ASN A 179 -15.32 4.93 15.55
C ASN A 179 -13.94 5.58 15.69
N ALA A 180 -13.29 5.88 14.54
CA ALA A 180 -12.04 6.63 14.53
C ALA A 180 -12.25 8.05 15.07
N ALA A 181 -13.30 8.73 14.64
CA ALA A 181 -13.65 10.07 15.13
C ALA A 181 -13.87 10.09 16.64
N VAL A 182 -14.60 9.12 17.19
CA VAL A 182 -14.78 8.92 18.65
C VAL A 182 -13.44 8.71 19.35
N GLY A 183 -12.57 7.86 18.78
CA GLY A 183 -11.24 7.59 19.34
C GLY A 183 -10.40 8.86 19.49
N PHE A 184 -10.46 9.73 18.50
CA PHE A 184 -9.75 11.01 18.52
C PHE A 184 -10.51 12.14 19.24
N GLY A 185 -11.79 11.94 19.59
CA GLY A 185 -12.64 12.95 20.24
C GLY A 185 -13.01 14.10 19.31
N ILE A 186 -13.28 13.81 18.06
CA ILE A 186 -13.69 14.74 17.00
C ILE A 186 -14.98 14.31 16.30
N ASP A 187 -15.72 13.42 16.93
CA ASP A 187 -16.97 12.86 16.40
C ASP A 187 -18.12 13.88 16.36
N ASP A 188 -17.98 14.99 17.03
CA ASP A 188 -18.83 16.17 16.86
C ASP A 188 -18.64 16.85 15.49
N LYS A 189 -17.48 16.68 14.85
CA LYS A 189 -17.09 17.37 13.60
C LYS A 189 -17.11 16.48 12.36
N VAL A 190 -16.73 15.21 12.49
CA VAL A 190 -16.53 14.28 11.36
C VAL A 190 -17.04 12.87 11.68
N GLY A 191 -16.95 11.96 10.70
CA GLY A 191 -17.21 10.53 10.89
C GLY A 191 -18.62 10.08 10.59
N ALA A 192 -19.57 11.00 10.31
CA ALA A 192 -20.94 10.68 9.89
C ALA A 192 -21.49 11.73 8.92
N LEU A 193 -22.45 11.32 8.08
CA LEU A 193 -23.17 12.21 7.18
C LEU A 193 -24.36 12.84 7.95
N GLU A 194 -24.08 13.90 8.70
CA GLU A 194 -25.05 14.59 9.54
C GLU A 194 -24.96 16.10 9.35
N LYS A 195 -26.10 16.80 9.48
CA LYS A 195 -26.14 18.26 9.40
C LYS A 195 -25.27 18.89 10.48
N GLY A 196 -24.38 19.79 10.06
CA GLY A 196 -23.46 20.50 10.94
C GLY A 196 -22.06 19.90 11.04
N LYS A 197 -21.85 18.71 10.50
CA LYS A 197 -20.50 18.12 10.39
C LYS A 197 -19.77 18.59 9.13
N ILE A 198 -18.46 18.50 9.18
CA ILE A 198 -17.58 18.83 8.05
C ILE A 198 -17.86 17.86 6.89
N ALA A 199 -18.02 18.42 5.71
CA ALA A 199 -18.33 17.63 4.50
C ALA A 199 -17.06 16.99 3.90
N ASP A 200 -16.51 16.00 4.62
CA ASP A 200 -15.49 15.07 4.14
C ASP A 200 -16.21 13.82 3.61
N ILE A 201 -16.43 13.74 2.29
CA ILE A 201 -17.33 12.76 1.69
C ILE A 201 -16.63 12.05 0.52
N LEU A 202 -16.76 10.71 0.50
CA LEU A 202 -16.43 9.89 -0.67
C LEU A 202 -17.72 9.46 -1.38
N VAL A 203 -17.80 9.70 -2.69
CA VAL A 203 -18.83 9.15 -3.56
C VAL A 203 -18.23 7.96 -4.30
N LEU A 204 -18.89 6.81 -4.22
CA LEU A 204 -18.43 5.55 -4.78
C LEU A 204 -19.39 5.09 -5.88
N GLN A 205 -18.86 4.51 -6.96
CA GLN A 205 -19.67 3.89 -8.01
C GLN A 205 -20.31 2.57 -7.60
N LYS A 206 -19.72 1.89 -6.61
CA LYS A 206 -20.16 0.57 -6.14
C LYS A 206 -20.43 0.60 -4.63
N ASN A 207 -21.40 -0.21 -4.20
CA ASN A 207 -21.82 -0.27 -2.79
C ASN A 207 -20.75 -0.93 -1.90
N PRO A 208 -20.13 -0.22 -0.93
CA PRO A 208 -19.12 -0.79 -0.04
C PRO A 208 -19.70 -1.76 1.00
N LEU A 209 -21.03 -1.76 1.21
CA LEU A 209 -21.69 -2.74 2.07
C LEU A 209 -21.75 -4.15 1.43
N GLU A 210 -21.68 -4.25 0.11
CA GLU A 210 -21.58 -5.53 -0.60
C GLU A 210 -20.17 -6.09 -0.57
N SER A 211 -19.17 -5.24 -0.82
CA SER A 211 -17.76 -5.59 -0.71
C SER A 211 -16.94 -4.39 -0.29
N VAL A 212 -16.06 -4.59 0.70
CA VAL A 212 -15.10 -3.56 1.13
C VAL A 212 -14.14 -3.12 0.01
N THR A 213 -13.86 -4.00 -0.96
CA THR A 213 -13.05 -3.66 -2.13
C THR A 213 -13.71 -2.63 -3.05
N ASN A 214 -15.04 -2.43 -2.92
CA ASN A 214 -15.77 -1.38 -3.64
C ASN A 214 -15.38 0.04 -3.19
N LEU A 215 -14.67 0.19 -2.07
CA LEU A 215 -14.01 1.45 -1.69
C LEU A 215 -12.97 1.93 -2.72
N ASN A 216 -12.48 1.05 -3.58
CA ASN A 216 -11.61 1.43 -4.71
C ASN A 216 -12.37 2.10 -5.87
N SER A 217 -13.71 2.11 -5.86
CA SER A 217 -14.53 2.70 -6.92
C SER A 217 -14.89 4.17 -6.65
N VAL A 218 -13.91 4.95 -6.19
CA VAL A 218 -14.09 6.38 -5.89
C VAL A 218 -14.41 7.14 -7.17
N GLU A 219 -15.53 7.88 -7.15
CA GLU A 219 -15.99 8.74 -8.24
C GLU A 219 -15.72 10.22 -7.92
N LEU A 220 -16.11 10.66 -6.71
CA LEU A 220 -15.91 12.02 -6.25
C LEU A 220 -15.36 12.04 -4.82
N ILE A 221 -14.55 13.03 -4.53
CA ILE A 221 -14.03 13.32 -3.20
C ILE A 221 -14.42 14.73 -2.82
N PHE A 222 -14.99 14.90 -1.63
CA PHE A 222 -15.16 16.21 -1.03
C PHE A 222 -14.32 16.28 0.24
N LYS A 223 -13.55 17.35 0.36
CA LYS A 223 -12.78 17.69 1.54
C LYS A 223 -13.21 19.07 2.02
N ASP A 224 -13.75 19.15 3.22
CA ASP A 224 -14.31 20.40 3.77
C ASP A 224 -15.30 21.08 2.80
N GLY A 225 -16.18 20.28 2.18
CA GLY A 225 -17.13 20.72 1.16
C GLY A 225 -16.57 21.06 -0.20
N THR A 226 -15.27 21.05 -0.38
CA THR A 226 -14.61 21.33 -1.67
C THR A 226 -14.38 20.04 -2.45
N MET A 227 -14.85 19.99 -3.69
CA MET A 227 -14.66 18.83 -4.57
C MET A 227 -13.21 18.74 -5.06
N ILE A 228 -12.63 17.55 -4.91
CA ILE A 228 -11.30 17.21 -5.42
C ILE A 228 -11.47 16.17 -6.53
N LYS A 229 -10.85 16.41 -7.68
CA LYS A 229 -10.83 15.45 -8.79
C LYS A 229 -9.82 14.35 -8.48
N VAL A 230 -10.23 13.09 -8.64
CA VAL A 230 -9.42 11.91 -8.32
C VAL A 230 -8.13 11.86 -9.16
N ASP A 231 -8.21 12.21 -10.43
CA ASP A 231 -7.09 12.25 -11.38
C ASP A 231 -6.01 13.29 -11.04
N THR A 232 -6.34 14.27 -10.19
CA THR A 232 -5.39 15.29 -9.73
C THR A 232 -4.66 14.93 -8.43
N LEU A 233 -4.98 13.80 -7.82
CA LEU A 233 -4.37 13.37 -6.55
C LEU A 233 -2.90 12.95 -6.69
N LEU A 234 -2.54 12.39 -7.85
CA LEU A 234 -1.15 12.11 -8.20
C LEU A 234 -0.64 13.19 -9.15
N ASN A 235 0.26 14.03 -8.65
CA ASN A 235 1.00 14.99 -9.47
C ASN A 235 2.45 14.51 -9.55
N GLU A 236 2.69 13.55 -10.45
CA GLU A 236 3.96 12.88 -10.58
C GLU A 236 4.92 13.69 -11.47
N SER A 237 6.17 13.77 -11.05
CA SER A 237 7.28 14.25 -11.88
C SER A 237 7.53 13.28 -13.05
N PRO A 238 8.19 13.73 -14.14
CA PRO A 238 8.58 12.82 -15.23
C PRO A 238 9.35 11.58 -14.75
N GLU A 239 10.18 11.74 -13.74
CA GLU A 239 10.94 10.66 -13.14
C GLU A 239 10.04 9.64 -12.43
N GLU A 240 9.04 10.08 -11.67
CA GLU A 240 8.09 9.19 -11.00
C GLU A 240 7.21 8.43 -11.98
N VAL A 241 6.80 9.05 -13.09
CA VAL A 241 6.05 8.38 -14.17
C VAL A 241 6.89 7.26 -14.77
N VAL A 242 8.17 7.50 -15.09
CA VAL A 242 9.07 6.48 -15.63
C VAL A 242 9.38 5.40 -14.58
N GLN A 243 9.53 5.77 -13.31
CA GLN A 243 9.69 4.77 -12.24
C GLN A 243 8.44 3.89 -12.10
N ARG A 244 7.24 4.45 -12.22
CA ARG A 244 5.99 3.68 -12.20
C ARG A 244 5.91 2.71 -13.37
N GLN A 245 6.34 3.14 -14.56
CA GLN A 245 6.45 2.29 -15.74
C GLN A 245 7.39 1.11 -15.48
N LEU A 246 8.60 1.36 -14.93
CA LEU A 246 9.57 0.33 -14.56
C LEU A 246 8.99 -0.67 -13.56
N ASN A 247 8.28 -0.18 -12.54
CA ASN A 247 7.64 -1.03 -11.55
C ASN A 247 6.59 -1.97 -12.19
N ALA A 248 5.78 -1.44 -13.10
CA ALA A 248 4.78 -2.24 -13.82
C ALA A 248 5.43 -3.25 -14.79
N TYR A 249 6.56 -2.87 -15.42
CA TYR A 249 7.38 -3.77 -16.23
C TYR A 249 7.95 -4.93 -15.40
N ASN A 250 8.59 -4.64 -14.27
CA ASN A 250 9.17 -5.63 -13.39
C ASN A 250 8.10 -6.54 -12.74
N ALA A 251 6.91 -5.99 -12.43
CA ALA A 251 5.75 -6.75 -11.99
C ALA A 251 5.04 -7.52 -13.13
N ARG A 252 5.46 -7.34 -14.39
CA ARG A 252 4.86 -7.94 -15.60
C ARG A 252 3.36 -7.64 -15.75
N ASN A 253 2.93 -6.50 -15.26
CA ASN A 253 1.55 -6.06 -15.38
C ASN A 253 1.36 -5.26 -16.66
N ILE A 254 0.93 -5.92 -17.73
CA ILE A 254 0.80 -5.31 -19.06
C ILE A 254 -0.17 -4.13 -19.08
N ASP A 255 -1.26 -4.20 -18.33
CA ASP A 255 -2.29 -3.15 -18.31
C ASP A 255 -1.75 -1.87 -17.65
N LEU A 256 -1.12 -2.01 -16.49
CA LEU A 256 -0.55 -0.88 -15.77
C LEU A 256 0.74 -0.37 -16.42
N PHE A 257 1.51 -1.24 -17.06
CA PHE A 257 2.65 -0.83 -17.87
C PHE A 257 2.20 0.11 -19.00
N ILE A 258 1.23 -0.33 -19.82
CA ILE A 258 0.70 0.47 -20.93
C ILE A 258 0.01 1.74 -20.42
N ALA A 259 -0.66 1.70 -19.28
CA ALA A 259 -1.34 2.86 -18.71
C ALA A 259 -0.40 4.03 -18.35
N THR A 260 0.91 3.82 -18.24
CA THR A 260 1.90 4.90 -18.02
C THR A 260 2.24 5.68 -19.29
N TYR A 261 1.86 5.17 -20.46
CA TYR A 261 2.12 5.78 -21.75
C TYR A 261 0.89 6.53 -22.28
N SER A 262 1.12 7.50 -23.16
CA SER A 262 0.03 8.15 -23.90
C SER A 262 -0.56 7.21 -24.95
N GLU A 263 -1.81 7.39 -25.31
CA GLU A 263 -2.50 6.55 -26.31
C GLU A 263 -1.78 6.51 -27.67
N ASP A 264 -1.14 7.62 -28.02
CA ASP A 264 -0.41 7.83 -29.27
C ASP A 264 1.12 7.70 -29.13
N ILE A 265 1.60 7.02 -28.08
CA ILE A 265 3.03 6.75 -27.82
C ILE A 265 3.79 6.33 -29.08
N GLU A 266 5.00 6.83 -29.25
CA GLU A 266 5.93 6.44 -30.30
C GLU A 266 7.25 5.93 -29.71
N ILE A 267 7.71 4.76 -30.18
CA ILE A 267 8.95 4.12 -29.76
C ILE A 267 9.89 4.00 -30.96
N TYR A 268 11.11 4.48 -30.81
CA TYR A 268 12.13 4.56 -31.85
C TYR A 268 13.40 3.79 -31.46
N ASP A 269 14.15 3.33 -32.48
CA ASP A 269 15.53 2.85 -32.32
C ASP A 269 16.53 4.04 -32.36
N SER A 270 17.82 3.71 -32.14
CA SER A 270 18.95 4.67 -32.17
C SER A 270 19.12 5.37 -33.52
N LYS A 271 18.57 4.84 -34.60
CA LYS A 271 18.66 5.42 -35.96
C LYS A 271 17.42 6.25 -36.30
N GLY A 272 16.49 6.43 -35.37
CA GLY A 272 15.26 7.18 -35.59
C GLY A 272 14.18 6.41 -36.36
N LYS A 273 14.30 5.08 -36.50
CA LYS A 273 13.26 4.25 -37.11
C LYS A 273 12.17 3.99 -36.09
N LEU A 274 10.93 4.24 -36.47
CA LEU A 274 9.75 3.92 -35.65
C LEU A 274 9.61 2.39 -35.52
N LEU A 275 9.60 1.92 -34.28
CA LEU A 275 9.44 0.51 -33.91
C LEU A 275 7.99 0.18 -33.56
N MET A 276 7.34 1.02 -32.75
CA MET A 276 5.96 0.82 -32.30
C MET A 276 5.23 2.18 -32.21
N LYS A 277 3.91 2.15 -32.42
CA LYS A 277 3.04 3.30 -32.25
C LYS A 277 1.72 2.90 -31.62
N GLY A 278 1.36 3.57 -30.53
CA GLY A 278 0.10 3.42 -29.80
C GLY A 278 0.03 2.17 -28.93
N HIS A 279 -0.98 2.15 -28.06
CA HIS A 279 -1.17 1.10 -27.05
C HIS A 279 -1.35 -0.31 -27.64
N ASP A 280 -2.03 -0.44 -28.79
CA ASP A 280 -2.29 -1.75 -29.41
C ASP A 280 -0.99 -2.45 -29.87
N GLN A 281 -0.08 -1.69 -30.49
CA GLN A 281 1.21 -2.25 -30.94
C GLN A 281 2.09 -2.57 -29.73
N MET A 282 2.10 -1.71 -28.69
CA MET A 282 2.81 -2.00 -27.45
C MET A 282 2.29 -3.27 -26.78
N ARG A 283 0.97 -3.40 -26.65
CA ARG A 283 0.35 -4.59 -26.04
C ARG A 283 0.73 -5.84 -26.78
N LYS A 284 0.66 -5.80 -28.10
CA LYS A 284 1.06 -6.94 -28.95
C LYS A 284 2.54 -7.29 -28.81
N GLY A 285 3.43 -6.30 -28.68
CA GLY A 285 4.86 -6.52 -28.51
C GLY A 285 5.25 -7.03 -27.12
N TYR A 286 4.63 -6.51 -26.07
CA TYR A 286 5.04 -6.79 -24.69
C TYR A 286 4.24 -7.91 -24.00
N ALA A 287 3.00 -8.22 -24.40
CA ALA A 287 2.19 -9.21 -23.69
C ALA A 287 2.79 -10.62 -23.71
N ASP A 288 3.23 -11.07 -24.89
CA ASP A 288 3.89 -12.37 -25.03
C ASP A 288 5.27 -12.39 -24.36
N PHE A 289 5.99 -11.28 -24.41
CA PHE A 289 7.28 -11.12 -23.75
C PHE A 289 7.13 -11.24 -22.22
N PHE A 290 6.18 -10.53 -21.61
CA PHE A 290 5.89 -10.62 -20.18
C PHE A 290 5.43 -12.01 -19.73
N LYS A 291 4.69 -12.72 -20.60
CA LYS A 291 4.17 -14.05 -20.30
C LYS A 291 5.24 -15.13 -20.39
N ASN A 292 6.11 -15.06 -21.39
CA ASN A 292 6.96 -16.19 -21.78
C ASN A 292 8.41 -16.05 -21.29
N VAL A 293 8.89 -14.83 -21.04
CA VAL A 293 10.27 -14.62 -20.60
C VAL A 293 10.39 -14.84 -19.10
N THR A 294 11.12 -15.88 -18.70
CA THR A 294 11.45 -16.13 -17.30
C THR A 294 12.52 -15.15 -16.81
N ASN A 295 12.55 -14.85 -15.51
CA ASN A 295 13.53 -13.95 -14.88
C ASN A 295 13.62 -12.55 -15.51
N LEU A 296 12.51 -12.09 -16.13
CA LEU A 296 12.45 -10.75 -16.68
C LEU A 296 12.54 -9.73 -15.55
N TYR A 297 13.55 -8.90 -15.60
CA TYR A 297 13.77 -7.81 -14.64
C TYR A 297 14.68 -6.75 -15.23
N CYS A 298 14.27 -5.51 -15.17
CA CYS A 298 15.06 -4.35 -15.55
C CYS A 298 15.60 -3.65 -14.30
N GLU A 299 16.91 -3.53 -14.24
CA GLU A 299 17.67 -2.81 -13.23
C GLU A 299 18.18 -1.49 -13.83
N ILE A 300 17.95 -0.37 -13.18
CA ILE A 300 18.50 0.92 -13.62
C ILE A 300 19.89 1.10 -13.01
N GLU A 301 20.93 1.06 -13.86
CA GLU A 301 22.29 1.28 -13.44
C GLU A 301 22.58 2.77 -13.19
N ASN A 302 21.96 3.65 -13.96
CA ASN A 302 22.06 5.10 -13.82
C ASN A 302 20.84 5.78 -14.43
N ARG A 303 20.40 6.88 -13.83
CA ARG A 303 19.30 7.73 -14.31
C ARG A 303 19.73 9.19 -14.36
N ILE A 304 19.39 9.87 -15.45
CA ILE A 304 19.57 11.32 -15.61
C ILE A 304 18.21 11.90 -15.94
N VAL A 305 17.84 12.98 -15.24
CA VAL A 305 16.58 13.70 -15.46
C VAL A 305 16.88 15.11 -15.94
N ILE A 306 16.30 15.49 -17.08
CA ILE A 306 16.45 16.84 -17.65
C ILE A 306 15.07 17.31 -18.13
N ASN A 307 14.47 18.25 -17.40
CA ASN A 307 13.13 18.76 -17.68
C ASN A 307 12.08 17.62 -17.76
N ASN A 308 11.48 17.42 -18.92
CA ASN A 308 10.51 16.35 -19.16
C ASN A 308 11.13 15.05 -19.72
N LYS A 309 12.46 14.93 -19.73
CA LYS A 309 13.17 13.75 -20.23
C LYS A 309 13.83 12.99 -19.10
N VAL A 310 13.68 11.67 -19.15
CA VAL A 310 14.37 10.72 -18.26
C VAL A 310 15.19 9.80 -19.13
N ILE A 311 16.47 9.67 -18.80
CA ILE A 311 17.45 8.85 -19.52
C ILE A 311 17.92 7.78 -18.57
N ASP A 312 17.57 6.54 -18.86
CA ASP A 312 17.91 5.38 -18.06
C ASP A 312 18.96 4.53 -18.76
N LYS A 313 20.04 4.24 -18.03
CA LYS A 313 20.96 3.18 -18.39
C LYS A 313 20.42 1.90 -17.76
N GLU A 314 19.98 1.01 -18.61
CA GLU A 314 19.22 -0.19 -18.24
C GLU A 314 20.07 -1.46 -18.38
N LYS A 315 19.89 -2.36 -17.40
CA LYS A 315 20.37 -3.73 -17.44
C LYS A 315 19.18 -4.66 -17.33
N VAL A 316 18.78 -5.26 -18.44
CA VAL A 316 17.61 -6.12 -18.54
C VAL A 316 18.03 -7.59 -18.53
N ARG A 317 17.60 -8.32 -17.51
CA ARG A 317 17.69 -9.78 -17.49
C ARG A 317 16.46 -10.36 -18.18
N ALA A 318 16.66 -11.19 -19.19
CA ALA A 318 15.60 -11.82 -19.97
C ALA A 318 15.92 -13.29 -20.23
N GLY A 319 15.39 -14.19 -19.42
CA GLY A 319 15.72 -15.62 -19.47
C GLY A 319 17.20 -15.86 -19.09
N LYS A 320 18.00 -16.29 -20.05
CA LYS A 320 19.46 -16.52 -19.88
C LYS A 320 20.32 -15.33 -20.33
N GLU A 321 19.71 -14.35 -20.96
CA GLU A 321 20.40 -13.18 -21.52
C GLU A 321 20.39 -12.01 -20.56
N THR A 322 21.43 -11.17 -20.67
CA THR A 322 21.48 -9.86 -20.05
C THR A 322 21.76 -8.85 -21.14
N ILE A 323 20.86 -7.88 -21.29
CA ILE A 323 20.92 -6.83 -22.29
C ILE A 323 21.24 -5.52 -21.57
N HIS A 324 22.19 -4.76 -22.08
CA HIS A 324 22.49 -3.41 -21.64
C HIS A 324 22.05 -2.44 -22.72
N GLY A 325 21.43 -1.35 -22.35
CA GLY A 325 20.98 -0.31 -23.27
C GLY A 325 20.70 0.99 -22.56
N VAL A 326 20.39 2.01 -23.33
CA VAL A 326 19.92 3.29 -22.83
C VAL A 326 18.56 3.59 -23.41
N ALA A 327 17.61 3.93 -22.55
CA ALA A 327 16.29 4.39 -22.95
C ALA A 327 16.12 5.88 -22.60
N ILE A 328 15.64 6.67 -23.55
CA ILE A 328 15.28 8.07 -23.36
C ILE A 328 13.76 8.17 -23.38
N TYR A 329 13.17 8.54 -22.27
CA TYR A 329 11.73 8.74 -22.10
C TYR A 329 11.40 10.23 -22.16
N GLU A 330 10.41 10.62 -22.95
CA GLU A 330 9.87 11.97 -22.97
C GLU A 330 8.46 11.95 -22.38
N VAL A 331 8.25 12.69 -21.29
CA VAL A 331 6.99 12.70 -20.53
C VAL A 331 6.25 14.01 -20.76
N GLU A 332 4.98 13.90 -21.11
CA GLU A 332 4.07 15.04 -21.30
C GLU A 332 2.71 14.75 -20.65
N ALA A 333 2.15 15.73 -19.98
CA ALA A 333 0.84 15.61 -19.31
C ALA A 333 0.72 14.36 -18.42
N GLY A 334 1.79 13.99 -17.69
CA GLY A 334 1.83 12.84 -16.79
C GLY A 334 1.88 11.47 -17.49
N LYS A 335 2.21 11.43 -18.79
CA LYS A 335 2.35 10.20 -19.59
C LYS A 335 3.64 10.19 -20.39
N ILE A 336 4.19 9.00 -20.62
CA ILE A 336 5.33 8.81 -21.51
C ILE A 336 4.80 8.94 -22.96
N LYS A 337 5.25 9.95 -23.66
CA LYS A 337 4.83 10.30 -25.02
C LYS A 337 5.72 9.71 -26.09
N LYS A 338 7.00 9.54 -25.76
CA LYS A 338 8.01 9.03 -26.69
C LYS A 338 9.08 8.27 -25.94
N VAL A 339 9.58 7.19 -26.56
CA VAL A 339 10.76 6.46 -26.12
C VAL A 339 11.74 6.32 -27.27
N THR A 340 13.03 6.53 -27.00
CA THR A 340 14.10 6.25 -27.94
C THR A 340 15.11 5.32 -27.28
N PHE A 341 15.27 4.13 -27.85
CA PHE A 341 16.34 3.21 -27.42
C PHE A 341 17.64 3.59 -28.11
N VAL A 342 18.72 3.62 -27.33
CA VAL A 342 20.08 3.92 -27.78
C VAL A 342 20.94 2.70 -27.48
N ASP A 343 21.62 2.19 -28.52
CA ASP A 343 22.50 1.01 -28.42
C ASP A 343 23.84 1.36 -27.70
#